data_674b80456d114a4e153cec5d76b73717
#
_entry.id   674b80456d114a4e153cec5d76b73717
#
_cell.length_a   1.000
_cell.length_b   1.000
_cell.length_c   1.000
_cell.angle_alpha   90.00
_cell.angle_beta   90.00
_cell.angle_gamma   90.00
#
_symmetry.space_group_name_H-M   'P 1'
#
loop_
_entity.id
_entity.type
_entity.pdbx_description
1 polymer ?
#
loop_
_entity_poly.entity_id
_entity_poly.type
_entity_poly.pdbx_seq_one_letter_code
_entity_poly.pdbx_strand_id
1 'polypeptide(L)'
;LDELSSFYPEYNCAIAACDDGEERLMWNKKLDELYNIPVLCHKDATISPSSSLLPGSIVEPRAVIGCQTTIGSSTVVGAGTVVEQYCIIGEGSTLKSGTIVKSTSIVNAHTVTNQGKVLYVEDKKGE
;
A
#
# COMPACT_ATOMS: atom_id res chain seq x y z
N LEU A 1 2.00 17.58 -15.17
CA LEU A 1 3.09 16.68 -15.58
C LEU A 1 4.17 17.38 -16.40
N ASP A 2 3.82 18.43 -17.12
CA ASP A 2 4.83 19.11 -17.91
C ASP A 2 5.94 19.68 -17.04
N GLU A 3 5.57 20.22 -15.88
CA GLU A 3 6.59 20.73 -14.99
C GLU A 3 7.41 19.60 -14.40
N LEU A 4 6.78 18.45 -14.17
CA LEU A 4 7.49 17.32 -13.59
C LEU A 4 8.50 16.74 -14.56
N SER A 5 8.23 16.82 -15.87
CA SER A 5 9.16 16.26 -16.82
C SER A 5 10.48 17.03 -16.83
N SER A 6 10.49 18.28 -16.35
CA SER A 6 11.70 19.08 -16.35
C SER A 6 12.72 18.56 -15.34
N PHE A 7 12.33 17.69 -14.43
CA PHE A 7 13.26 17.14 -13.45
C PHE A 7 13.93 15.86 -13.94
N TYR A 8 13.44 15.29 -15.03
CA TYR A 8 14.06 14.10 -15.59
C TYR A 8 15.20 14.53 -16.51
N PRO A 9 16.34 13.86 -16.51
CA PRO A 9 16.66 12.64 -15.79
C PRO A 9 17.35 12.84 -14.44
N GLU A 10 17.41 14.06 -13.94
CA GLU A 10 18.09 14.33 -12.69
C GLU A 10 17.42 13.50 -11.58
N TYR A 11 16.11 13.39 -11.60
CA TYR A 11 15.38 12.54 -10.69
C TYR A 11 14.66 11.52 -11.55
N ASN A 12 14.92 10.24 -11.33
CA ASN A 12 14.31 9.19 -12.16
C ASN A 12 13.26 8.35 -11.43
N CYS A 13 12.94 8.70 -10.22
CA CYS A 13 11.89 8.03 -9.44
C CYS A 13 10.93 9.07 -8.91
N ALA A 14 9.67 8.74 -8.86
CA ALA A 14 8.66 9.64 -8.29
C ALA A 14 7.53 8.79 -7.72
N ILE A 15 6.86 9.31 -6.72
CA ILE A 15 5.75 8.60 -6.11
C ILE A 15 4.74 9.62 -5.63
N ALA A 16 3.46 9.31 -5.78
CA ALA A 16 2.38 10.14 -5.27
C ALA A 16 2.13 9.80 -3.81
N ALA A 17 2.01 10.82 -2.98
CA ALA A 17 1.86 10.64 -1.55
C ALA A 17 0.63 11.34 -0.99
N CYS A 18 -0.41 11.52 -1.80
CA CYS A 18 -1.62 12.18 -1.33
C CYS A 18 -2.47 11.21 -0.52
N ASP A 19 -3.37 11.76 0.28
CA ASP A 19 -4.18 10.96 1.20
C ASP A 19 -5.24 10.11 0.51
N ASP A 20 -5.85 10.61 -0.56
CA ASP A 20 -6.91 9.89 -1.24
C ASP A 20 -6.30 8.77 -2.07
N GLY A 21 -6.71 7.54 -1.80
CA GLY A 21 -6.13 6.37 -2.48
C GLY A 21 -6.41 6.32 -3.97
N GLU A 22 -7.60 6.74 -4.40
CA GLU A 22 -7.90 6.76 -5.83
C GLU A 22 -7.06 7.80 -6.54
N GLU A 23 -6.89 8.97 -5.92
CA GLU A 23 -6.09 10.02 -6.48
C GLU A 23 -4.63 9.60 -6.51
N ARG A 24 -4.17 8.96 -5.45
CA ARG A 24 -2.80 8.49 -5.36
C ARG A 24 -2.50 7.49 -6.47
N LEU A 25 -3.44 6.56 -6.72
CA LEU A 25 -3.28 5.57 -7.77
C LEU A 25 -3.26 6.24 -9.14
N MET A 26 -4.15 7.21 -9.36
CA MET A 26 -4.21 7.92 -10.63
C MET A 26 -2.90 8.66 -10.89
N TRP A 27 -2.37 9.37 -9.89
CA TRP A 27 -1.14 10.11 -10.08
C TRP A 27 0.05 9.19 -10.31
N ASN A 28 0.11 8.06 -9.61
CA ASN A 28 1.20 7.12 -9.82
C ASN A 28 1.15 6.54 -11.24
N LYS A 29 -0.04 6.31 -11.79
CA LYS A 29 -0.15 5.83 -13.16
C LYS A 29 0.35 6.87 -14.15
N LYS A 30 0.08 8.15 -13.89
CA LYS A 30 0.57 9.20 -14.76
C LYS A 30 2.08 9.36 -14.63
N LEU A 31 2.59 9.29 -13.41
CA LEU A 31 4.02 9.43 -13.19
C LEU A 31 4.80 8.27 -13.80
N ASP A 32 4.19 7.09 -13.88
CA ASP A 32 4.84 5.92 -14.43
C ASP A 32 5.20 6.09 -15.91
N GLU A 33 4.57 7.02 -16.59
CA GLU A 33 4.91 7.29 -17.98
C GLU A 33 6.29 7.93 -18.11
N LEU A 34 6.79 8.55 -17.04
CA LEU A 34 8.05 9.27 -17.10
C LEU A 34 9.06 8.80 -16.06
N TYR A 35 8.61 8.36 -14.92
CA TYR A 35 9.48 7.99 -13.80
C TYR A 35 9.29 6.55 -13.39
N ASN A 36 10.25 5.99 -12.69
CA ASN A 36 10.07 4.71 -12.03
C ASN A 36 9.30 4.97 -10.75
N ILE A 37 8.33 4.12 -10.45
CA ILE A 37 7.50 4.27 -9.27
C ILE A 37 8.00 3.29 -8.20
N PRO A 38 8.61 3.78 -7.14
CA PRO A 38 9.21 2.89 -6.14
C PRO A 38 8.19 2.39 -5.13
N VAL A 39 8.64 1.47 -4.29
CA VAL A 39 7.95 1.08 -3.08
C VAL A 39 8.73 1.72 -1.95
N LEU A 40 8.05 2.45 -1.07
CA LEU A 40 8.73 3.09 0.05
C LEU A 40 8.42 2.33 1.32
N CYS A 41 9.45 1.79 1.96
CA CYS A 41 9.29 1.07 3.22
C CYS A 41 10.16 1.71 4.27
N HIS A 42 9.57 2.04 5.40
CA HIS A 42 10.34 2.60 6.49
C HIS A 42 11.25 1.49 7.03
N LYS A 43 12.45 1.86 7.43
CA LYS A 43 13.42 0.87 7.92
C LYS A 43 12.95 0.11 9.14
N ASP A 44 12.03 0.67 9.91
CA ASP A 44 11.52 -0.01 11.10
C ASP A 44 10.27 -0.85 10.82
N ALA A 45 9.88 -1.00 9.58
CA ALA A 45 8.80 -1.92 9.22
C ALA A 45 9.36 -3.33 9.12
N THR A 46 8.53 -4.32 9.45
CA THR A 46 8.92 -5.73 9.34
C THR A 46 8.15 -6.33 8.18
N ILE A 47 8.85 -6.69 7.12
CA ILE A 47 8.21 -7.16 5.89
C ILE A 47 8.75 -8.53 5.56
N SER A 48 7.84 -9.51 5.43
CA SER A 48 8.27 -10.86 5.10
C SER A 48 8.89 -10.91 3.71
N PRO A 49 10.00 -11.62 3.53
CA PRO A 49 10.62 -11.74 2.21
C PRO A 49 9.71 -12.38 1.17
N SER A 50 8.72 -13.15 1.59
CA SER A 50 7.81 -13.80 0.64
C SER A 50 6.60 -12.95 0.29
N SER A 51 6.51 -11.73 0.84
CA SER A 51 5.42 -10.84 0.48
C SER A 51 5.75 -10.10 -0.81
N SER A 52 4.71 -9.58 -1.46
CA SER A 52 4.86 -8.80 -2.68
C SER A 52 4.30 -7.41 -2.46
N LEU A 53 5.12 -6.40 -2.68
CA LEU A 53 4.70 -5.02 -2.55
C LEU A 53 4.72 -4.40 -3.93
N LEU A 54 3.58 -3.94 -4.41
CA LEU A 54 3.49 -3.42 -5.77
C LEU A 54 3.87 -1.94 -5.82
N PRO A 55 4.23 -1.43 -7.00
CA PRO A 55 4.76 -0.06 -7.11
C PRO A 55 3.84 1.00 -6.54
N GLY A 56 4.42 1.99 -5.91
CA GLY A 56 3.67 3.09 -5.33
C GLY A 56 3.17 2.82 -3.93
N SER A 57 3.36 1.61 -3.41
CA SER A 57 2.93 1.33 -2.04
C SER A 57 3.90 1.96 -1.04
N ILE A 58 3.36 2.35 0.10
CA ILE A 58 4.11 3.01 1.15
C ILE A 58 3.85 2.26 2.44
N VAL A 59 4.92 1.83 3.11
CA VAL A 59 4.81 1.08 4.36
C VAL A 59 5.45 1.93 5.45
N GLU A 60 4.65 2.33 6.42
CA GLU A 60 5.07 3.26 7.46
C GLU A 60 5.74 2.54 8.63
N PRO A 61 6.32 3.31 9.58
CA PRO A 61 7.10 2.70 10.66
C PRO A 61 6.32 1.68 11.47
N ARG A 62 7.01 0.60 11.82
CA ARG A 62 6.45 -0.44 12.67
C ARG A 62 5.28 -1.21 12.11
N ALA A 63 5.00 -1.06 10.84
CA ALA A 63 4.03 -1.92 10.18
C ALA A 63 4.63 -3.30 10.03
N VAL A 64 3.77 -4.33 10.06
CA VAL A 64 4.20 -5.71 9.91
C VAL A 64 3.43 -6.32 8.75
N ILE A 65 4.14 -6.88 7.78
CA ILE A 65 3.51 -7.53 6.64
C ILE A 65 3.93 -8.98 6.64
N GLY A 66 2.95 -9.86 6.77
CA GLY A 66 3.18 -11.29 6.91
C GLY A 66 3.55 -11.98 5.61
N CYS A 67 3.86 -13.26 5.71
CA CYS A 67 4.35 -14.01 4.55
C CYS A 67 3.23 -14.21 3.53
N GLN A 68 3.63 -14.33 2.27
CA GLN A 68 2.72 -14.61 1.16
C GLN A 68 1.58 -13.59 1.06
N THR A 69 1.81 -12.36 1.52
CA THR A 69 0.83 -11.29 1.47
C THR A 69 1.17 -10.37 0.29
N THR A 70 0.14 -9.93 -0.43
CA THR A 70 0.32 -9.00 -1.54
C THR A 70 -0.28 -7.66 -1.18
N ILE A 71 0.50 -6.60 -1.29
CA ILE A 71 0.05 -5.24 -1.07
C ILE A 71 -0.10 -4.59 -2.44
N GLY A 72 -1.31 -4.17 -2.77
CA GLY A 72 -1.60 -3.60 -4.08
C GLY A 72 -0.89 -2.29 -4.33
N SER A 73 -0.84 -1.87 -5.59
CA SER A 73 -0.13 -0.66 -5.95
C SER A 73 -0.78 0.56 -5.31
N SER A 74 0.00 1.56 -5.02
CA SER A 74 -0.45 2.84 -4.46
C SER A 74 -1.23 2.69 -3.15
N THR A 75 -0.91 1.66 -2.38
CA THR A 75 -1.54 1.39 -1.09
C THR A 75 -0.65 1.92 0.03
N VAL A 76 -1.26 2.53 1.04
CA VAL A 76 -0.52 2.97 2.21
C VAL A 76 -0.85 2.03 3.36
N VAL A 77 0.20 1.44 3.94
CA VAL A 77 0.08 0.62 5.14
C VAL A 77 0.56 1.48 6.30
N GLY A 78 -0.37 1.95 7.10
CA GLY A 78 -0.08 2.94 8.13
C GLY A 78 0.79 2.42 9.27
N ALA A 79 1.26 3.34 10.08
CA ALA A 79 2.18 3.00 11.16
C ALA A 79 1.54 2.00 12.11
N GLY A 80 2.30 0.99 12.51
CA GLY A 80 1.82 -0.01 13.45
C GLY A 80 0.74 -0.94 12.92
N THR A 81 0.44 -0.87 11.63
CA THR A 81 -0.55 -1.77 11.02
C THR A 81 0.05 -3.16 10.91
N VAL A 82 -0.77 -4.18 11.16
CA VAL A 82 -0.34 -5.56 11.02
C VAL A 82 -1.19 -6.21 9.94
N VAL A 83 -0.57 -6.64 8.86
CA VAL A 83 -1.24 -7.43 7.83
C VAL A 83 -0.70 -8.84 8.00
N GLU A 84 -1.58 -9.74 8.42
CA GLU A 84 -1.14 -11.10 8.70
C GLU A 84 -0.91 -11.87 7.39
N GLN A 85 -0.55 -13.13 7.50
CA GLN A 85 -0.12 -13.91 6.34
C GLN A 85 -1.24 -14.21 5.35
N TYR A 86 -0.85 -14.44 4.12
CA TYR A 86 -1.75 -14.85 3.04
C TYR A 86 -2.90 -13.86 2.77
N CYS A 87 -2.65 -12.59 2.95
CA CYS A 87 -3.64 -11.56 2.67
C CYS A 87 -3.40 -10.94 1.30
N ILE A 88 -4.46 -10.38 0.72
CA ILE A 88 -4.37 -9.61 -0.50
C ILE A 88 -5.02 -8.26 -0.22
N ILE A 89 -4.24 -7.20 -0.33
CA ILE A 89 -4.75 -5.85 -0.12
C ILE A 89 -4.88 -5.18 -1.49
N GLY A 90 -6.10 -4.77 -1.83
CA GLY A 90 -6.37 -4.18 -3.13
C GLY A 90 -5.70 -2.82 -3.33
N GLU A 91 -5.47 -2.47 -4.59
CA GLU A 91 -4.76 -1.25 -4.93
C GLU A 91 -5.46 0.00 -4.42
N GLY A 92 -4.71 1.05 -4.19
CA GLY A 92 -5.25 2.33 -3.77
C GLY A 92 -5.88 2.34 -2.39
N SER A 93 -5.61 1.33 -1.58
CA SER A 93 -6.16 1.26 -0.22
C SER A 93 -5.33 2.09 0.74
N THR A 94 -5.96 2.54 1.82
CA THR A 94 -5.28 3.26 2.88
C THR A 94 -5.64 2.59 4.20
N LEU A 95 -4.68 1.86 4.75
CA LEU A 95 -4.87 1.20 6.04
C LEU A 95 -4.29 2.14 7.08
N LYS A 96 -5.17 2.80 7.83
CA LYS A 96 -4.69 3.80 8.80
C LYS A 96 -4.04 3.13 9.98
N SER A 97 -3.31 3.92 10.74
CA SER A 97 -2.45 3.41 11.81
C SER A 97 -3.14 2.41 12.72
N GLY A 98 -2.45 1.34 13.03
CA GLY A 98 -2.95 0.34 13.97
C GLY A 98 -4.01 -0.60 13.41
N THR A 99 -4.28 -0.55 12.10
CA THR A 99 -5.20 -1.48 11.47
C THR A 99 -4.63 -2.89 11.56
N ILE A 100 -5.48 -3.87 11.80
CA ILE A 100 -5.06 -5.26 11.81
C ILE A 100 -5.88 -6.00 10.77
N VAL A 101 -5.20 -6.60 9.80
CA VAL A 101 -5.84 -7.42 8.78
C VAL A 101 -5.52 -8.86 9.12
N LYS A 102 -6.56 -9.64 9.45
CA LYS A 102 -6.35 -11.02 9.89
C LYS A 102 -5.98 -11.90 8.71
N SER A 103 -5.32 -13.00 9.01
CA SER A 103 -4.77 -13.87 7.96
C SER A 103 -5.82 -14.31 6.96
N THR A 104 -5.39 -14.50 5.73
CA THR A 104 -6.19 -14.96 4.59
C THR A 104 -7.32 -14.02 4.20
N SER A 105 -7.25 -12.76 4.61
CA SER A 105 -8.27 -11.76 4.24
C SER A 105 -7.98 -11.18 2.88
N ILE A 106 -9.05 -10.80 2.19
CA ILE A 106 -8.96 -10.08 0.93
C ILE A 106 -9.61 -8.73 1.16
N VAL A 107 -8.85 -7.67 0.99
CA VAL A 107 -9.33 -6.30 1.18
C VAL A 107 -9.51 -5.69 -0.19
N ASN A 108 -10.71 -5.20 -0.47
CA ASN A 108 -11.01 -4.65 -1.78
C ASN A 108 -10.20 -3.40 -2.08
N ALA A 109 -10.04 -3.12 -3.38
CA ALA A 109 -9.34 -1.91 -3.80
C ALA A 109 -10.03 -0.68 -3.21
N HIS A 110 -9.23 0.35 -2.97
CA HIS A 110 -9.71 1.65 -2.49
C HIS A 110 -10.38 1.61 -1.12
N THR A 111 -10.06 0.62 -0.31
CA THR A 111 -10.57 0.53 1.05
C THR A 111 -9.83 1.51 1.95
N VAL A 112 -10.58 2.24 2.77
CA VAL A 112 -10.00 3.15 3.75
C VAL A 112 -10.45 2.68 5.12
N THR A 113 -9.51 2.34 6.01
CA THR A 113 -9.89 1.89 7.34
C THR A 113 -9.79 3.05 8.33
N ASN A 114 -10.49 2.93 9.45
CA ASN A 114 -10.29 3.84 10.55
C ASN A 114 -9.11 3.34 11.37
N GLN A 115 -8.50 4.19 12.15
CA GLN A 115 -7.39 3.78 13.00
C GLN A 115 -7.82 2.66 13.93
N GLY A 116 -6.98 1.68 14.06
CA GLY A 116 -7.22 0.55 14.96
C GLY A 116 -8.26 -0.45 14.49
N LYS A 117 -8.73 -0.32 13.24
CA LYS A 117 -9.74 -1.21 12.71
C LYS A 117 -9.19 -2.62 12.55
N VAL A 118 -10.01 -3.63 12.86
CA VAL A 118 -9.64 -5.02 12.66
C VAL A 118 -10.48 -5.56 11.51
N LEU A 119 -9.82 -6.06 10.47
CA LEU A 119 -10.49 -6.63 9.30
C LEU A 119 -10.30 -8.14 9.32
N TYR A 120 -11.40 -8.86 9.11
CA TYR A 120 -11.36 -10.31 9.09
C TYR A 120 -11.63 -10.81 7.70
N VAL A 121 -11.32 -12.04 7.43
CA VAL A 121 -11.75 -12.70 6.24
C VAL A 121 -13.26 -12.60 6.26
N GLU A 122 -13.80 -12.13 5.18
CA GLU A 122 -15.21 -11.98 5.17
C GLU A 122 -15.79 -13.32 5.23
N ASP A 123 -16.68 -13.49 6.11
CA ASP A 123 -17.25 -14.73 6.27
C ASP A 123 -18.25 -14.96 5.22
N LYS A 124 -17.76 -15.14 4.07
CA LYS A 124 -18.59 -15.22 3.01
C LYS A 124 -19.69 -16.05 3.15
N LYS A 125 -19.65 -16.99 3.94
CA LYS A 125 -20.71 -17.77 4.03
C LYS A 125 -21.55 -17.20 4.93
N GLY A 126 -21.16 -16.74 5.66
CA GLY A 126 -21.97 -16.34 6.55
C GLY A 126 -22.40 -15.13 6.41
N GLU A 127 -21.82 -14.91 5.81
CA GLU A 127 -22.00 -13.93 5.92
C GLU A 127 -22.79 -13.74 5.53
#